data_82f28500a888b56c5f641b2f2808721e
#
_entry.id   82f28500a888b56c5f641b2f2808721e
#
_cell.length_a   1.000
_cell.length_b   1.000
_cell.length_c   1.000
_cell.angle_alpha   90.00
_cell.angle_beta   90.00
_cell.angle_gamma   90.00
#
_symmetry.space_group_name_H-M   'P 1'
#
loop_
_entity.id
_entity.type
_entity.pdbx_description
1 polymer ?
#
loop_
_entity_poly.entity_id
_entity_poly.type
_entity_poly.pdbx_seq_one_letter_code
_entity_poly.pdbx_strand_id
1 'polypeptide(L)'
;MIETRADKVAKLWLKEVRQSRYTPTYHTFPEELLFERAMAVYERLGYWLSPETKKEEIRHFYMNLGRRRYQEGFRLEEVVMALILLKRYLWLEVISEGLTTTNLELYQALELNNQVVLYFDRAVYYTITGYMEALEANQAAVQ
;
A
#
# COMPACT_ATOMS: atom_id res chain seq x y z
N MET A 1 -15.62 -4.49 -7.14
CA MET A 1 -15.80 -4.69 -5.70
C MET A 1 -14.74 -3.96 -4.87
N ILE A 2 -13.47 -4.18 -5.15
CA ILE A 2 -12.39 -3.45 -4.46
C ILE A 2 -12.49 -1.94 -4.69
N GLU A 3 -12.75 -1.54 -5.93
CA GLU A 3 -12.83 -0.13 -6.32
C GLU A 3 -13.98 0.62 -5.63
N THR A 4 -15.12 -0.03 -5.46
CA THR A 4 -16.29 0.61 -4.85
C THR A 4 -16.17 0.77 -3.34
N ARG A 5 -15.23 0.06 -2.71
CA ARG A 5 -15.01 0.09 -1.27
C ARG A 5 -13.71 0.76 -0.87
N ALA A 6 -12.94 1.21 -1.86
CA ALA A 6 -11.61 1.76 -1.63
C ALA A 6 -11.65 2.96 -0.68
N ASP A 7 -12.64 3.86 -0.82
CA ASP A 7 -12.71 5.03 0.03
C ASP A 7 -12.99 4.66 1.50
N LYS A 8 -13.84 3.67 1.73
CA LYS A 8 -14.11 3.18 3.10
C LYS A 8 -12.85 2.60 3.72
N VAL A 9 -12.14 1.77 2.96
CA VAL A 9 -10.90 1.14 3.43
C VAL A 9 -9.83 2.21 3.68
N ALA A 10 -9.71 3.17 2.77
CA ALA A 10 -8.77 4.27 2.92
C ALA A 10 -9.04 5.11 4.17
N LYS A 11 -10.31 5.36 4.48
CA LYS A 11 -10.70 6.10 5.69
C LYS A 11 -10.35 5.33 6.96
N LEU A 12 -10.56 4.02 6.98
CA LEU A 12 -10.20 3.17 8.12
C LEU A 12 -8.68 3.15 8.31
N TRP A 13 -7.94 3.01 7.21
CA TRP A 13 -6.49 3.07 7.24
C TRP A 13 -6.00 4.43 7.77
N LEU A 14 -6.57 5.52 7.27
CA LEU A 14 -6.21 6.86 7.69
C LEU A 14 -6.36 7.03 9.20
N LYS A 15 -7.49 6.57 9.74
CA LYS A 15 -7.74 6.62 11.18
C LYS A 15 -6.66 5.86 11.94
N GLU A 16 -6.30 4.67 11.45
CA GLU A 16 -5.31 3.83 12.11
C GLU A 16 -3.91 4.45 12.10
N VAL A 17 -3.41 4.90 10.94
CA VAL A 17 -2.06 5.46 10.86
C VAL A 17 -1.91 6.76 11.66
N ARG A 18 -3.02 7.49 11.87
CA ARG A 18 -2.99 8.73 12.64
C ARG A 18 -3.01 8.51 14.15
N GLN A 19 -3.20 7.29 14.60
CA GLN A 19 -3.21 6.98 16.04
C GLN A 19 -2.27 5.84 16.44
N SER A 20 -1.76 5.09 15.48
CA SER A 20 -0.88 3.96 15.77
C SER A 20 0.49 4.41 16.28
N ARG A 21 0.98 3.74 17.32
CA ARG A 21 2.32 3.97 17.84
C ARG A 21 3.44 3.60 16.84
N TYR A 22 3.10 2.82 15.82
CA TYR A 22 4.06 2.37 14.81
C TYR A 22 4.22 3.37 13.68
N THR A 23 3.39 4.39 13.62
CA THR A 23 3.37 5.36 12.52
C THR A 23 3.29 6.81 13.03
N PRO A 24 4.21 7.24 13.93
CA PRO A 24 4.10 8.56 14.57
C PRO A 24 4.17 9.74 13.60
N THR A 25 4.96 9.66 12.53
CA THR A 25 5.05 10.75 11.55
C THR A 25 3.71 10.98 10.83
N TYR A 26 2.90 9.92 10.68
CA TYR A 26 1.58 10.01 10.06
C TYR A 26 0.58 10.77 10.93
N HIS A 27 0.85 10.96 12.22
CA HIS A 27 -0.08 11.64 13.13
C HIS A 27 -0.21 13.13 12.81
N THR A 28 0.82 13.74 12.26
CA THR A 28 0.86 15.17 11.98
C THR A 28 0.88 15.52 10.49
N PHE A 29 1.00 14.52 9.62
CA PHE A 29 1.01 14.76 8.19
C PHE A 29 -0.42 15.07 7.71
N PRO A 30 -0.59 15.94 6.68
CA PRO A 30 -1.95 16.34 6.24
C PRO A 30 -2.83 15.16 5.85
N GLU A 31 -4.01 15.07 6.46
CA GLU A 31 -4.94 13.97 6.25
C GLU A 31 -5.34 13.78 4.79
N GLU A 32 -5.60 14.90 4.10
CA GLU A 32 -6.05 14.86 2.72
C GLU A 32 -5.02 14.21 1.81
N LEU A 33 -3.74 14.51 2.03
CA LEU A 33 -2.67 13.90 1.27
C LEU A 33 -2.55 12.41 1.56
N LEU A 34 -2.67 12.02 2.83
CA LEU A 34 -2.61 10.61 3.22
C LEU A 34 -3.75 9.83 2.59
N PHE A 35 -4.96 10.40 2.60
CA PHE A 35 -6.13 9.76 1.98
C PHE A 35 -5.92 9.56 0.48
N GLU A 36 -5.45 10.59 -0.22
CA GLU A 36 -5.17 10.50 -1.65
C GLU A 36 -4.13 9.43 -1.96
N ARG A 37 -3.12 9.31 -1.10
CA ARG A 37 -2.06 8.31 -1.26
C ARG A 37 -2.58 6.89 -1.08
N ALA A 38 -3.47 6.68 -0.11
CA ALA A 38 -4.11 5.38 0.07
C ALA A 38 -4.97 5.02 -1.14
N MET A 39 -5.73 5.98 -1.64
CA MET A 39 -6.54 5.77 -2.84
C MET A 39 -5.68 5.42 -4.05
N ALA A 40 -4.52 6.06 -4.20
CA ALA A 40 -3.60 5.76 -5.29
C ALA A 40 -3.07 4.33 -5.23
N VAL A 41 -2.78 3.82 -4.02
CA VAL A 41 -2.36 2.42 -3.85
C VAL A 41 -3.47 1.46 -4.31
N TYR A 42 -4.70 1.70 -3.91
CA TYR A 42 -5.83 0.85 -4.29
C TYR A 42 -6.13 0.95 -5.78
N GLU A 43 -5.96 2.11 -6.38
CA GLU A 43 -6.10 2.29 -7.82
C GLU A 43 -5.06 1.45 -8.59
N ARG A 44 -3.81 1.46 -8.13
CA ARG A 44 -2.76 0.65 -8.74
C ARG A 44 -3.02 -0.85 -8.55
N LEU A 45 -3.60 -1.24 -7.41
CA LEU A 45 -4.03 -2.62 -7.21
C LEU A 45 -5.08 -3.02 -8.25
N GLY A 46 -6.03 -2.14 -8.53
CA GLY A 46 -7.02 -2.39 -9.58
C GLY A 46 -6.36 -2.68 -10.92
N TYR A 47 -5.37 -1.88 -11.30
CA TYR A 47 -4.60 -2.13 -12.51
C TYR A 47 -3.84 -3.45 -12.46
N TRP A 48 -3.21 -3.78 -11.32
CA TRP A 48 -2.49 -5.04 -11.15
C TRP A 48 -3.38 -6.25 -11.38
N LEU A 49 -4.64 -6.17 -10.96
CA LEU A 49 -5.61 -7.27 -11.12
C LEU A 49 -6.16 -7.36 -12.54
N SER A 50 -5.94 -6.34 -13.37
CA SER A 50 -6.33 -6.34 -14.76
C SER A 50 -5.35 -7.17 -15.59
N PRO A 51 -5.84 -7.98 -16.56
CA PRO A 51 -4.94 -8.76 -17.42
C PRO A 51 -4.04 -7.90 -18.32
N GLU A 52 -4.36 -6.62 -18.46
CA GLU A 52 -3.61 -5.69 -19.32
C GLU A 52 -2.52 -4.94 -18.57
N THR A 53 -2.33 -5.19 -17.29
CA THR A 53 -1.39 -4.43 -16.46
C THR A 53 0.06 -4.68 -16.85
N LYS A 54 0.80 -3.59 -16.99
CA LYS A 54 2.25 -3.62 -17.17
C LYS A 54 2.90 -3.56 -15.79
N LYS A 55 3.52 -4.67 -15.38
CA LYS A 55 4.13 -4.79 -14.04
C LYS A 55 5.24 -3.78 -13.81
N GLU A 56 5.86 -3.29 -14.87
CA GLU A 56 6.90 -2.26 -14.77
C GLU A 56 6.35 -0.95 -14.22
N GLU A 57 5.09 -0.62 -14.51
CA GLU A 57 4.45 0.59 -13.96
C GLU A 57 4.30 0.50 -12.45
N ILE A 58 4.02 -0.69 -11.93
CA ILE A 58 3.93 -0.93 -10.48
C ILE A 58 5.29 -0.69 -9.83
N ARG A 59 6.36 -1.19 -10.44
CA ARG A 59 7.71 -0.97 -9.96
C ARG A 59 8.03 0.53 -9.88
N HIS A 60 7.80 1.26 -10.97
CA HIS A 60 8.08 2.70 -11.01
C HIS A 60 7.28 3.46 -9.95
N PHE A 61 6.01 3.13 -9.82
CA PHE A 61 5.15 3.80 -8.85
C PHE A 61 5.71 3.66 -7.43
N TYR A 62 6.05 2.43 -7.01
CA TYR A 62 6.51 2.20 -5.65
C TYR A 62 7.95 2.64 -5.41
N MET A 63 8.82 2.55 -6.41
CA MET A 63 10.15 3.12 -6.30
C MET A 63 10.08 4.63 -6.03
N ASN A 64 9.23 5.33 -6.80
CA ASN A 64 9.03 6.75 -6.59
C ASN A 64 8.38 7.07 -5.25
N LEU A 65 7.44 6.24 -4.82
CA LEU A 65 6.81 6.39 -3.51
C LEU A 65 7.86 6.33 -2.40
N GLY A 66 8.74 5.34 -2.46
CA GLY A 66 9.80 5.20 -1.46
C GLY A 66 10.72 6.42 -1.42
N ARG A 67 11.15 6.91 -2.58
CA ARG A 67 12.00 8.11 -2.69
C ARG A 67 11.32 9.33 -2.06
N ARG A 68 10.04 9.53 -2.36
CA ARG A 68 9.28 10.67 -1.84
C ARG A 68 9.11 10.60 -0.34
N ARG A 69 8.84 9.42 0.22
CA ARG A 69 8.69 9.26 1.66
C ARG A 69 9.99 9.57 2.39
N TYR A 70 11.12 9.17 1.81
CA TYR A 70 12.41 9.56 2.36
C TYR A 70 12.55 11.09 2.38
N GLN A 71 12.23 11.75 1.27
CA GLN A 71 12.35 13.20 1.15
C GLN A 71 11.42 13.95 2.09
N GLU A 72 10.27 13.36 2.42
CA GLU A 72 9.28 13.94 3.32
C GLU A 72 9.60 13.69 4.79
N GLY A 73 10.64 12.94 5.09
CA GLY A 73 11.06 12.69 6.45
C GLY A 73 10.43 11.50 7.15
N PHE A 74 9.69 10.67 6.42
CA PHE A 74 9.15 9.44 7.00
C PHE A 74 10.27 8.44 7.25
N ARG A 75 10.17 7.71 8.36
CA ARG A 75 11.08 6.60 8.62
C ARG A 75 10.64 5.39 7.82
N LEU A 76 11.60 4.59 7.38
CA LEU A 76 11.32 3.43 6.52
C LEU A 76 10.33 2.47 7.15
N GLU A 77 10.53 2.14 8.44
CA GLU A 77 9.64 1.19 9.12
C GLU A 77 8.21 1.71 9.22
N GLU A 78 8.00 3.02 9.29
CA GLU A 78 6.66 3.59 9.28
C GLU A 78 6.00 3.43 7.92
N VAL A 79 6.75 3.65 6.84
CA VAL A 79 6.22 3.51 5.48
C VAL A 79 5.82 2.06 5.22
N VAL A 80 6.67 1.12 5.64
CA VAL A 80 6.37 -0.31 5.51
C VAL A 80 5.13 -0.68 6.32
N MET A 81 5.04 -0.20 7.55
CA MET A 81 3.86 -0.47 8.40
C MET A 81 2.59 0.09 7.77
N ALA A 82 2.66 1.29 7.19
CA ALA A 82 1.52 1.89 6.51
C ALA A 82 1.02 1.01 5.35
N LEU A 83 1.93 0.41 4.58
CA LEU A 83 1.56 -0.53 3.50
C LEU A 83 0.96 -1.82 4.06
N ILE A 84 1.53 -2.33 5.15
CA ILE A 84 1.00 -3.53 5.83
C ILE A 84 -0.44 -3.26 6.30
N LEU A 85 -0.70 -2.09 6.86
CA LEU A 85 -2.03 -1.72 7.32
C LEU A 85 -3.03 -1.58 6.17
N LEU A 86 -2.60 -1.05 5.02
CA LEU A 86 -3.45 -0.99 3.83
C LEU A 86 -3.88 -2.41 3.39
N LYS A 87 -2.94 -3.34 3.37
CA LYS A 87 -3.22 -4.72 3.03
C LYS A 87 -4.19 -5.35 4.03
N ARG A 88 -3.97 -5.11 5.33
CA ARG A 88 -4.80 -5.67 6.39
C ARG A 88 -6.25 -5.20 6.30
N TYR A 89 -6.46 -3.90 6.14
CA TYR A 89 -7.82 -3.35 6.04
C TYR A 89 -8.52 -3.80 4.77
N LEU A 90 -7.78 -3.95 3.68
CA LEU A 90 -8.35 -4.50 2.45
C LEU A 90 -8.85 -5.92 2.69
N TRP A 91 -8.04 -6.75 3.37
CA TRP A 91 -8.46 -8.11 3.71
C TRP A 91 -9.72 -8.10 4.57
N LEU A 92 -9.71 -7.30 5.65
CA LEU A 92 -10.80 -7.29 6.62
C LEU A 92 -12.11 -6.77 6.04
N GLU A 93 -12.06 -5.77 5.18
CA GLU A 93 -13.27 -5.07 4.71
C GLU A 93 -13.78 -5.55 3.35
N VAL A 94 -12.94 -6.20 2.56
CA VAL A 94 -13.32 -6.59 1.20
C VAL A 94 -13.19 -8.09 1.00
N ILE A 95 -11.99 -8.61 1.13
CA ILE A 95 -11.70 -9.99 0.74
C ILE A 95 -12.38 -11.00 1.67
N SER A 96 -12.35 -10.74 2.99
CA SER A 96 -12.96 -11.64 3.96
C SER A 96 -14.47 -11.75 3.79
N GLU A 97 -15.14 -10.71 3.31
CA GLU A 97 -16.58 -10.74 3.04
C GLU A 97 -16.92 -11.63 1.84
N GLY A 98 -15.94 -11.89 0.97
CA GLY A 98 -16.11 -12.80 -0.15
C GLY A 98 -15.99 -14.26 0.23
N LEU A 99 -15.60 -14.58 1.47
CA LEU A 99 -15.52 -15.95 1.96
C LEU A 99 -16.94 -16.41 2.29
N THR A 100 -17.50 -17.23 1.42
CA THR A 100 -18.88 -17.66 1.53
C THR A 100 -18.99 -19.17 1.71
N THR A 101 -20.22 -19.69 1.65
CA THR A 101 -20.51 -21.07 1.98
C THR A 101 -20.22 -22.07 0.85
N THR A 102 -19.93 -21.61 -0.38
CA THR A 102 -19.64 -22.52 -1.48
C THR A 102 -18.13 -22.69 -1.68
N ASN A 103 -17.73 -23.92 -2.08
CA ASN A 103 -16.32 -24.22 -2.33
C ASN A 103 -15.75 -23.37 -3.48
N LEU A 104 -16.55 -23.12 -4.52
CA LEU A 104 -16.12 -22.29 -5.64
C LEU A 104 -15.84 -20.85 -5.20
N GLU A 105 -16.74 -20.28 -4.42
CA GLU A 105 -16.59 -18.91 -3.93
C GLU A 105 -15.39 -18.77 -2.99
N LEU A 106 -15.16 -19.77 -2.15
CA LEU A 106 -13.98 -19.82 -1.31
C LEU A 106 -12.70 -19.85 -2.14
N TYR A 107 -12.67 -20.72 -3.15
CA TYR A 107 -11.51 -20.81 -4.04
C TYR A 107 -11.23 -19.49 -4.74
N GLN A 108 -12.28 -18.82 -5.24
CA GLN A 108 -12.14 -17.53 -5.92
C GLN A 108 -11.62 -16.45 -4.98
N ALA A 109 -12.09 -16.44 -3.73
CA ALA A 109 -11.64 -15.48 -2.73
C ALA A 109 -10.16 -15.70 -2.37
N LEU A 110 -9.75 -16.96 -2.24
CA LEU A 110 -8.34 -17.30 -1.97
C LEU A 110 -7.43 -16.92 -3.13
N GLU A 111 -7.90 -17.13 -4.36
CA GLU A 111 -7.14 -16.75 -5.56
C GLU A 111 -6.97 -15.23 -5.63
N LEU A 112 -8.03 -14.47 -5.36
CA LEU A 112 -7.96 -13.02 -5.30
C LEU A 112 -6.99 -12.59 -4.21
N ASN A 113 -7.07 -13.21 -3.04
CA ASN A 113 -6.15 -12.89 -1.94
C ASN A 113 -4.70 -13.15 -2.33
N ASN A 114 -4.42 -14.24 -3.04
CA ASN A 114 -3.06 -14.54 -3.51
C ASN A 114 -2.54 -13.42 -4.42
N GLN A 115 -3.37 -12.92 -5.31
CA GLN A 115 -2.97 -11.80 -6.19
C GLN A 115 -2.72 -10.52 -5.39
N VAL A 116 -3.54 -10.25 -4.40
CA VAL A 116 -3.39 -9.06 -3.53
C VAL A 116 -2.11 -9.16 -2.71
N VAL A 117 -1.85 -10.32 -2.13
CA VAL A 117 -0.62 -10.55 -1.34
C VAL A 117 0.61 -10.33 -2.22
N LEU A 118 0.62 -10.87 -3.43
CA LEU A 118 1.73 -10.70 -4.35
C LEU A 118 1.95 -9.24 -4.70
N TYR A 119 0.86 -8.50 -4.93
CA TYR A 119 0.93 -7.07 -5.20
C TYR A 119 1.61 -6.31 -4.04
N PHE A 120 1.16 -6.55 -2.80
CA PHE A 120 1.73 -5.85 -1.65
C PHE A 120 3.17 -6.28 -1.35
N ASP A 121 3.53 -7.52 -1.62
CA ASP A 121 4.92 -7.97 -1.51
C ASP A 121 5.81 -7.15 -2.45
N ARG A 122 5.38 -6.97 -3.70
CA ARG A 122 6.10 -6.14 -4.67
C ARG A 122 6.12 -4.66 -4.24
N ALA A 123 4.99 -4.16 -3.77
CA ALA A 123 4.88 -2.78 -3.31
C ALA A 123 5.89 -2.49 -2.19
N VAL A 124 5.96 -3.36 -1.21
CA VAL A 124 6.90 -3.21 -0.09
C VAL A 124 8.34 -3.27 -0.58
N TYR A 125 8.66 -4.27 -1.41
CA TYR A 125 10.03 -4.43 -1.91
C TYR A 125 10.49 -3.18 -2.67
N TYR A 126 9.70 -2.70 -3.62
CA TYR A 126 10.08 -1.54 -4.42
C TYR A 126 10.11 -0.25 -3.61
N THR A 127 9.20 -0.12 -2.65
CA THR A 127 9.19 1.05 -1.75
C THR A 127 10.48 1.11 -0.94
N ILE A 128 10.90 -0.03 -0.37
CA ILE A 128 12.16 -0.11 0.38
C ILE A 128 13.33 0.24 -0.54
N THR A 129 13.36 -0.33 -1.73
CA THR A 129 14.44 -0.08 -2.69
C THR A 129 14.55 1.40 -3.04
N GLY A 130 13.41 2.04 -3.36
CA GLY A 130 13.39 3.47 -3.69
C GLY A 130 13.81 4.35 -2.52
N TYR A 131 13.34 4.02 -1.33
CA TYR A 131 13.72 4.74 -0.11
C TYR A 131 15.23 4.64 0.13
N MET A 132 15.78 3.44 0.02
CA MET A 132 17.21 3.21 0.26
C MET A 132 18.08 3.88 -0.79
N GLU A 133 17.66 3.90 -2.06
CA GLU A 133 18.39 4.64 -3.10
C GLU A 133 18.45 6.13 -2.78
N ALA A 134 17.35 6.72 -2.33
CA ALA A 134 17.32 8.13 -1.94
C ALA A 134 18.21 8.41 -0.73
N LEU A 135 18.17 7.52 0.26
CA LEU A 135 19.01 7.62 1.45
C LEU A 135 20.49 7.57 1.08
N GLU A 136 20.88 6.60 0.25
CA GLU A 136 22.27 6.42 -0.19
C GLU A 136 22.76 7.60 -1.03
N ALA A 137 21.90 8.12 -1.91
CA ALA A 137 22.23 9.30 -2.71
C ALA A 137 22.46 10.51 -1.82
N ASN A 138 21.67 10.70 -0.77
CA ASN A 138 21.84 11.78 0.17
C ASN A 138 23.13 11.64 0.97
N GLN A 139 23.47 10.42 1.38
CA GLN A 139 24.72 10.17 2.11
C GLN A 139 25.93 10.45 1.23
N ALA A 140 25.89 10.04 -0.05
CA ALA A 140 26.97 10.30 -1.01
C ALA A 140 27.16 11.82 -1.26
N ALA A 141 26.05 12.56 -1.33
CA ALA A 141 26.08 14.01 -1.55
C ALA A 141 26.70 14.77 -0.36
N VAL A 142 26.56 14.24 0.86
CA VAL A 142 27.10 14.86 2.06
C VAL A 142 28.58 14.59 2.24
N GLN A 143 29.08 13.52 1.63
CA GLN A 143 30.52 13.19 1.66
C GLN A 143 31.28 13.93 0.58
#